data_5a7f8d7ddc783b0e4b04f946faa350a7
#
_entry.id   5a7f8d7ddc783b0e4b04f946faa350a7
#
_cell.length_a   1.000
_cell.length_b   1.000
_cell.length_c   1.000
_cell.angle_alpha   90.00
_cell.angle_beta   90.00
_cell.angle_gamma   90.00
#
_symmetry.space_group_name_H-M   'P 1'
#
loop_
_entity.id
_entity.type
_entity.pdbx_description
1 polymer ?
#
loop_
_entity_poly.entity_id
_entity_poly.type
_entity_poly.pdbx_seq_one_letter_code
_entity_poly.pdbx_strand_id
1 'polypeptide(L)'
;GWGNGSGRAALDFVPSDKIPHCAVSQDWVVAAAPGQVVRSEYGEVVVDLDGDGYEQSGWVLLYMHVYHEGRVLAGAYLERGQPIGHPSCEGGYADASHLHIARRYNGEWIPAGSGPVPMVLSGWTAQEGLMPYYGTMTKGGEVRSAEECWVDEINGLVSDNVP
;
A
#
# COMPACT_ATOMS: atom_id res chain seq x y z
N GLY A 1 -3.53 10.94 1.33
CA GLY A 1 -4.86 10.39 1.00
C GLY A 1 -5.84 11.48 0.61
N TRP A 2 -6.89 11.13 -0.11
CA TRP A 2 -7.92 12.06 -0.56
C TRP A 2 -9.30 11.38 -0.59
N GLY A 3 -10.37 12.17 -0.71
CA GLY A 3 -11.72 11.64 -0.73
C GLY A 3 -12.14 11.02 0.61
N ASN A 4 -12.70 9.81 0.54
CA ASN A 4 -13.15 9.03 1.68
C ASN A 4 -12.76 7.54 1.49
N GLY A 5 -13.12 6.68 2.42
CA GLY A 5 -12.83 5.24 2.30
C GLY A 5 -11.34 4.95 2.25
N SER A 6 -10.96 3.99 1.39
CA SER A 6 -9.55 3.60 1.23
C SER A 6 -8.69 4.74 0.69
N GLY A 7 -9.20 5.57 -0.23
CA GLY A 7 -8.48 6.72 -0.77
C GLY A 7 -7.99 7.69 0.30
N ARG A 8 -8.79 7.93 1.35
CA ARG A 8 -8.38 8.76 2.50
C ARG A 8 -7.32 8.07 3.36
N ALA A 9 -7.35 6.76 3.43
CA ALA A 9 -6.47 5.95 4.29
C ALA A 9 -5.19 5.47 3.60
N ALA A 10 -5.03 5.73 2.29
CA ALA A 10 -4.00 5.11 1.48
C ALA A 10 -2.73 5.93 1.32
N LEU A 11 -1.69 5.18 0.96
CA LEU A 11 -0.49 5.66 0.26
C LEU A 11 -0.42 4.92 -1.09
N ASP A 12 -0.05 5.66 -2.13
CA ASP A 12 0.16 5.14 -3.48
C ASP A 12 1.64 5.14 -3.82
N PHE A 13 2.14 3.98 -4.30
CA PHE A 13 3.55 3.80 -4.66
C PHE A 13 3.66 3.36 -6.12
N VAL A 14 4.36 4.14 -6.91
CA VAL A 14 4.70 3.79 -8.29
C VAL A 14 5.87 2.81 -8.29
N PRO A 15 5.82 1.71 -9.08
CA PRO A 15 6.91 0.75 -9.16
C PRO A 15 8.19 1.35 -9.77
N SER A 16 9.33 0.78 -9.41
CA SER A 16 10.65 1.30 -9.80
C SER A 16 10.98 1.14 -11.27
N ASP A 17 10.35 0.17 -11.94
CA ASP A 17 10.53 -0.10 -13.37
C ASP A 17 9.86 0.95 -14.27
N LYS A 18 9.12 1.92 -13.68
CA LYS A 18 8.57 3.10 -14.36
C LYS A 18 7.84 2.76 -15.67
N ILE A 19 7.06 1.69 -15.63
CA ILE A 19 6.31 1.19 -16.77
C ILE A 19 5.25 2.20 -17.25
N PRO A 20 4.94 2.23 -18.55
CA PRO A 20 3.95 3.16 -19.06
C PRO A 20 2.51 2.73 -18.72
N HIS A 21 1.69 3.69 -18.31
CA HIS A 21 0.25 3.50 -18.09
C HIS A 21 -0.08 2.26 -17.23
N CYS A 22 -0.99 1.43 -17.73
CA CYS A 22 -1.49 0.23 -17.03
C CYS A 22 -0.76 -1.07 -17.43
N ALA A 23 0.48 -1.00 -17.89
CA ALA A 23 1.27 -2.21 -18.07
C ALA A 23 1.53 -2.89 -16.70
N VAL A 24 1.68 -4.20 -16.70
CA VAL A 24 1.99 -4.94 -15.46
C VAL A 24 3.46 -4.77 -15.12
N SER A 25 3.74 -4.34 -13.90
CA SER A 25 5.11 -4.18 -13.40
C SER A 25 5.80 -5.54 -13.19
N GLN A 26 7.13 -5.55 -13.32
CA GLN A 26 7.95 -6.70 -12.90
C GLN A 26 8.35 -6.62 -11.43
N ASP A 27 8.16 -5.46 -10.79
CA ASP A 27 8.39 -5.31 -9.35
C ASP A 27 7.35 -6.10 -8.55
N TRP A 28 7.72 -6.47 -7.33
CA TRP A 28 6.84 -7.18 -6.42
C TRP A 28 6.22 -6.24 -5.38
N VAL A 29 4.91 -6.32 -5.23
CA VAL A 29 4.25 -5.92 -3.99
C VAL A 29 4.56 -6.97 -2.94
N VAL A 30 5.02 -6.55 -1.78
CA VAL A 30 5.33 -7.44 -0.66
C VAL A 30 4.53 -7.09 0.59
N ALA A 31 4.31 -8.07 1.44
CA ALA A 31 3.56 -7.89 2.68
C ALA A 31 4.28 -6.92 3.62
N ALA A 32 3.61 -5.85 4.03
CA ALA A 32 4.15 -4.85 4.96
C ALA A 32 4.18 -5.34 6.42
N ALA A 33 3.34 -6.32 6.75
CA ALA A 33 3.25 -6.96 8.06
C ALA A 33 2.85 -8.43 7.91
N PRO A 34 3.14 -9.29 8.90
CA PRO A 34 2.63 -10.66 8.91
C PRO A 34 1.11 -10.67 9.03
N GLY A 35 0.45 -11.66 8.42
CA GLY A 35 -0.99 -11.82 8.54
C GLY A 35 -1.56 -12.86 7.59
N GLN A 36 -2.85 -13.12 7.75
CA GLN A 36 -3.59 -14.07 6.92
C GLN A 36 -4.29 -13.34 5.78
N VAL A 37 -4.14 -13.83 4.55
CA VAL A 37 -4.90 -13.34 3.40
C VAL A 37 -6.34 -13.82 3.54
N VAL A 38 -7.25 -12.92 3.84
CA VAL A 38 -8.68 -13.24 4.01
C VAL A 38 -9.49 -13.03 2.74
N ARG A 39 -8.99 -12.21 1.81
CA ARG A 39 -9.57 -12.00 0.49
C ARG A 39 -8.50 -11.70 -0.56
N SER A 40 -8.64 -12.28 -1.76
CA SER A 40 -7.76 -12.03 -2.90
C SER A 40 -8.57 -12.15 -4.20
N GLU A 41 -9.15 -11.04 -4.64
CA GLU A 41 -10.01 -10.99 -5.82
C GLU A 41 -10.09 -9.57 -6.38
N TYR A 42 -10.49 -9.42 -7.65
CA TYR A 42 -10.74 -8.12 -8.31
C TYR A 42 -9.61 -7.08 -8.15
N GLY A 43 -8.35 -7.52 -8.21
CA GLY A 43 -7.20 -6.62 -8.04
C GLY A 43 -6.91 -6.24 -6.59
N GLU A 44 -7.60 -6.82 -5.63
CA GLU A 44 -7.43 -6.55 -4.20
C GLU A 44 -6.86 -7.76 -3.46
N VAL A 45 -6.00 -7.49 -2.48
CA VAL A 45 -5.56 -8.45 -1.47
C VAL A 45 -5.79 -7.83 -0.09
N VAL A 46 -6.52 -8.54 0.77
CA VAL A 46 -6.82 -8.11 2.14
C VAL A 46 -6.13 -9.05 3.10
N VAL A 47 -5.30 -8.46 3.97
CA VAL A 47 -4.50 -9.20 4.96
C VAL A 47 -4.98 -8.81 6.36
N ASP A 48 -5.49 -9.79 7.08
CA ASP A 48 -5.86 -9.71 8.48
C ASP A 48 -4.61 -9.91 9.35
N LEU A 49 -4.32 -8.96 10.24
CA LEU A 49 -3.08 -8.94 11.03
C LEU A 49 -3.24 -9.58 12.41
N ASP A 50 -4.46 -9.74 12.92
CA ASP A 50 -4.71 -10.35 14.24
C ASP A 50 -5.14 -11.81 14.17
N GLY A 51 -5.41 -12.32 12.96
CA GLY A 51 -5.62 -13.75 12.69
C GLY A 51 -7.01 -14.26 13.08
N ASP A 52 -8.01 -13.37 13.23
CA ASP A 52 -9.38 -13.78 13.54
C ASP A 52 -10.20 -14.17 12.29
N GLY A 53 -9.67 -13.89 11.10
CA GLY A 53 -10.26 -14.23 9.82
C GLY A 53 -11.31 -13.24 9.31
N TYR A 54 -11.49 -12.10 9.96
CA TYR A 54 -12.51 -11.11 9.59
C TYR A 54 -11.91 -9.76 9.16
N GLU A 55 -12.37 -9.24 8.03
CA GLU A 55 -11.96 -7.90 7.55
C GLU A 55 -12.51 -6.74 8.38
N GLN A 56 -13.45 -6.99 9.30
CA GLN A 56 -14.18 -5.96 10.04
C GLN A 56 -13.73 -5.82 11.49
N SER A 57 -12.79 -6.65 11.93
CA SER A 57 -12.22 -6.64 13.27
C SER A 57 -10.71 -6.45 13.23
N GLY A 58 -10.13 -5.93 14.31
CA GLY A 58 -8.69 -5.72 14.43
C GLY A 58 -8.07 -4.86 13.34
N TRP A 59 -6.77 -5.02 13.15
CA TRP A 59 -6.01 -4.36 12.10
C TRP A 59 -6.00 -5.17 10.81
N VAL A 60 -6.33 -4.49 9.71
CA VAL A 60 -6.38 -5.09 8.37
C VAL A 60 -5.66 -4.19 7.39
N LEU A 61 -4.86 -4.78 6.50
CA LEU A 61 -4.25 -4.10 5.36
C LEU A 61 -4.97 -4.46 4.06
N LEU A 62 -5.25 -3.44 3.25
CA LEU A 62 -5.72 -3.57 1.88
C LEU A 62 -4.58 -3.21 0.94
N TYR A 63 -4.32 -4.09 -0.02
CA TYR A 63 -3.45 -3.85 -1.17
C TYR A 63 -4.33 -3.86 -2.42
N MET A 64 -4.32 -2.78 -3.22
CA MET A 64 -5.07 -2.70 -4.47
C MET A 64 -4.14 -2.57 -5.68
N HIS A 65 -4.74 -2.79 -6.84
CA HIS A 65 -4.09 -2.79 -8.15
C HIS A 65 -3.06 -3.91 -8.30
N VAL A 66 -3.30 -5.04 -7.62
CA VAL A 66 -2.47 -6.24 -7.73
C VAL A 66 -2.96 -7.12 -8.88
N TYR A 67 -2.07 -7.40 -9.85
CA TYR A 67 -2.38 -8.19 -11.05
C TYR A 67 -2.85 -9.60 -10.69
N HIS A 68 -3.78 -10.16 -11.45
CA HIS A 68 -4.40 -11.45 -11.13
C HIS A 68 -3.44 -12.64 -11.29
N GLU A 69 -2.50 -12.60 -12.26
CA GLU A 69 -1.52 -13.67 -12.42
C GLU A 69 -0.42 -13.55 -11.35
N GLY A 70 -0.17 -14.65 -10.67
CA GLY A 70 0.83 -14.71 -9.60
C GLY A 70 0.41 -14.06 -8.28
N ARG A 71 -0.81 -13.51 -8.19
CA ARG A 71 -1.34 -12.94 -6.94
C ARG A 71 -1.53 -14.03 -5.89
N VAL A 72 -1.14 -13.74 -4.66
CA VAL A 72 -1.33 -14.61 -3.51
C VAL A 72 -2.81 -14.96 -3.33
N LEU A 73 -3.09 -16.20 -2.96
CA LEU A 73 -4.47 -16.69 -2.79
C LEU A 73 -4.99 -16.46 -1.37
N ALA A 74 -6.31 -16.29 -1.25
CA ALA A 74 -6.98 -16.27 0.05
C ALA A 74 -6.70 -17.57 0.83
N GLY A 75 -6.55 -17.45 2.13
CA GLY A 75 -6.15 -18.55 3.03
C GLY A 75 -4.63 -18.68 3.24
N ALA A 76 -3.80 -18.03 2.43
CA ALA A 76 -2.36 -18.01 2.67
C ALA A 76 -2.02 -17.17 3.90
N TYR A 77 -0.99 -17.58 4.64
CA TYR A 77 -0.35 -16.73 5.65
C TYR A 77 0.91 -16.12 5.07
N LEU A 78 1.09 -14.82 5.28
CA LEU A 78 2.24 -14.06 4.81
C LEU A 78 3.09 -13.61 5.99
N GLU A 79 4.39 -13.79 5.87
CA GLU A 79 5.37 -13.07 6.68
C GLU A 79 5.70 -11.73 6.02
N ARG A 80 6.17 -10.76 6.82
CA ARG A 80 6.63 -9.48 6.27
C ARG A 80 7.66 -9.69 5.16
N GLY A 81 7.47 -9.02 4.02
CA GLY A 81 8.32 -9.09 2.84
C GLY A 81 8.04 -10.24 1.89
N GLN A 82 7.13 -11.14 2.21
CA GLN A 82 6.72 -12.16 1.26
C GLN A 82 5.92 -11.56 0.09
N PRO A 83 6.07 -12.11 -1.13
CA PRO A 83 5.43 -11.56 -2.32
C PRO A 83 3.91 -11.72 -2.28
N ILE A 84 3.21 -10.66 -2.69
CA ILE A 84 1.76 -10.59 -2.83
C ILE A 84 1.35 -10.73 -4.30
N GLY A 85 2.07 -10.07 -5.20
CA GLY A 85 1.81 -10.01 -6.64
C GLY A 85 2.49 -8.81 -7.27
N HIS A 86 2.07 -8.46 -8.50
CA HIS A 86 2.67 -7.39 -9.27
C HIS A 86 1.74 -6.17 -9.35
N PRO A 87 2.26 -4.93 -9.29
CA PRO A 87 1.46 -3.73 -9.53
C PRO A 87 0.87 -3.70 -10.94
N SER A 88 -0.37 -3.25 -11.02
CA SER A 88 -1.14 -3.11 -12.27
C SER A 88 -2.17 -1.99 -12.14
N CYS A 89 -3.20 -1.98 -13.01
CA CYS A 89 -4.40 -1.15 -12.85
C CYS A 89 -5.64 -1.98 -12.49
N GLU A 90 -5.50 -3.24 -12.08
CA GLU A 90 -6.66 -4.05 -11.69
C GLU A 90 -7.31 -3.53 -10.40
N GLY A 91 -8.62 -3.60 -10.34
CA GLY A 91 -9.40 -3.19 -9.18
C GLY A 91 -9.49 -1.66 -9.01
N GLY A 92 -10.70 -1.14 -8.86
CA GLY A 92 -10.93 0.28 -8.70
C GLY A 92 -10.50 1.14 -9.90
N TYR A 93 -10.40 2.45 -9.66
CA TYR A 93 -9.92 3.40 -10.67
C TYR A 93 -8.40 3.56 -10.58
N ALA A 94 -7.72 3.40 -11.72
CA ALA A 94 -6.30 3.67 -11.87
C ALA A 94 -6.01 4.10 -13.32
N ASP A 95 -5.18 5.09 -13.52
CA ASP A 95 -4.72 5.56 -14.84
C ASP A 95 -3.26 5.17 -15.13
N ALA A 96 -2.55 4.69 -14.11
CA ALA A 96 -1.22 4.11 -14.22
C ALA A 96 -1.02 3.02 -13.16
N SER A 97 -0.16 2.05 -13.45
CA SER A 97 0.14 0.95 -12.53
C SER A 97 0.82 1.47 -11.27
N HIS A 98 0.27 1.13 -10.14
CA HIS A 98 0.80 1.49 -8.83
C HIS A 98 0.33 0.50 -7.75
N LEU A 99 0.92 0.55 -6.59
CA LEU A 99 0.41 -0.07 -5.39
C LEU A 99 -0.38 0.97 -4.58
N HIS A 100 -1.66 0.71 -4.34
CA HIS A 100 -2.47 1.42 -3.35
C HIS A 100 -2.51 0.59 -2.07
N ILE A 101 -1.93 1.08 -0.98
CA ILE A 101 -1.96 0.41 0.33
C ILE A 101 -2.73 1.25 1.33
N ALA A 102 -3.75 0.64 1.94
CA ALA A 102 -4.58 1.27 2.97
C ALA A 102 -4.74 0.35 4.18
N ARG A 103 -5.21 0.92 5.30
CA ARG A 103 -5.41 0.15 6.52
C ARG A 103 -6.75 0.48 7.18
N ARG A 104 -7.33 -0.54 7.83
CA ARG A 104 -8.53 -0.43 8.67
C ARG A 104 -8.24 -0.88 10.08
N TYR A 105 -9.02 -0.38 11.02
CA TYR A 105 -9.10 -0.89 12.38
C TYR A 105 -10.57 -1.00 12.78
N ASN A 106 -11.02 -2.19 13.15
CA ASN A 106 -12.42 -2.50 13.46
C ASN A 106 -13.39 -2.00 12.38
N GLY A 107 -13.06 -2.23 11.12
CA GLY A 107 -13.86 -1.82 9.97
C GLY A 107 -13.74 -0.35 9.54
N GLU A 108 -13.13 0.51 10.35
CA GLU A 108 -12.94 1.93 10.04
C GLU A 108 -11.62 2.20 9.32
N TRP A 109 -11.66 3.00 8.26
CA TRP A 109 -10.47 3.44 7.55
C TRP A 109 -9.65 4.41 8.38
N ILE A 110 -8.38 4.06 8.62
CA ILE A 110 -7.45 4.86 9.41
C ILE A 110 -6.58 5.69 8.47
N PRO A 111 -6.66 7.03 8.50
CA PRO A 111 -5.88 7.90 7.63
C PRO A 111 -4.37 7.60 7.65
N ALA A 112 -3.72 7.63 6.48
CA ALA A 112 -2.31 7.30 6.37
C ALA A 112 -1.41 8.35 7.03
N GLY A 113 -1.66 9.63 6.79
CA GLY A 113 -0.77 10.73 7.19
C GLY A 113 -1.37 11.71 8.19
N SER A 114 -2.59 11.51 8.67
CA SER A 114 -3.25 12.37 9.66
C SER A 114 -3.81 11.56 10.83
N GLY A 115 -4.10 12.27 11.93
CA GLY A 115 -4.58 11.64 13.16
C GLY A 115 -3.46 11.10 14.06
N PRO A 116 -3.84 10.41 15.15
CA PRO A 116 -2.89 10.03 16.21
C PRO A 116 -1.99 8.84 15.85
N VAL A 117 -2.31 8.10 14.80
CA VAL A 117 -1.58 6.89 14.39
C VAL A 117 -1.22 7.00 12.91
N PRO A 118 -0.16 7.71 12.52
CA PRO A 118 0.29 7.77 11.13
C PRO A 118 0.72 6.38 10.64
N MET A 119 0.63 6.15 9.33
CA MET A 119 1.16 4.91 8.73
C MET A 119 2.68 4.95 8.74
N VAL A 120 3.28 3.84 9.18
CA VAL A 120 4.74 3.67 9.16
C VAL A 120 5.07 2.44 8.33
N LEU A 121 5.86 2.63 7.27
CA LEU A 121 6.33 1.56 6.38
C LEU A 121 7.86 1.61 6.32
N SER A 122 8.53 0.53 6.68
CA SER A 122 10.00 0.44 6.72
C SER A 122 10.68 1.61 7.48
N GLY A 123 10.05 2.06 8.57
CA GLY A 123 10.52 3.21 9.37
C GLY A 123 10.20 4.58 8.78
N TRP A 124 9.62 4.65 7.60
CA TRP A 124 9.11 5.88 7.01
C TRP A 124 7.73 6.21 7.58
N THR A 125 7.60 7.37 8.21
CA THR A 125 6.34 7.86 8.79
C THR A 125 5.64 8.80 7.81
N ALA A 126 4.41 8.48 7.44
CA ALA A 126 3.60 9.30 6.55
C ALA A 126 3.06 10.55 7.26
N GLN A 127 3.02 11.67 6.54
CA GLN A 127 2.40 12.92 6.95
C GLN A 127 1.58 13.49 5.79
N GLU A 128 0.32 13.81 6.05
CA GLU A 128 -0.60 14.36 5.08
C GLU A 128 -0.24 15.80 4.71
N GLY A 129 -0.31 16.14 3.42
CA GLY A 129 -0.21 17.50 2.91
C GLY A 129 -1.56 18.21 2.88
N LEU A 130 -1.57 19.45 2.38
CA LEU A 130 -2.77 20.29 2.30
C LEU A 130 -3.70 19.91 1.14
N MET A 131 -3.19 19.20 0.14
CA MET A 131 -3.93 18.79 -1.05
C MET A 131 -3.82 17.28 -1.30
N PRO A 132 -4.74 16.68 -2.07
CA PRO A 132 -4.63 15.30 -2.53
C PRO A 132 -3.28 15.06 -3.21
N TYR A 133 -2.73 13.85 -3.07
CA TYR A 133 -1.43 13.40 -3.61
C TYR A 133 -0.19 14.14 -3.09
N TYR A 134 -0.35 15.15 -2.23
CA TYR A 134 0.76 15.83 -1.58
C TYR A 134 0.88 15.42 -0.12
N GLY A 135 2.09 15.24 0.32
CA GLY A 135 2.42 14.84 1.67
C GLY A 135 3.90 14.49 1.75
N THR A 136 4.33 14.01 2.89
CA THR A 136 5.71 13.61 3.09
C THR A 136 5.80 12.26 3.78
N MET A 137 6.92 11.58 3.57
CA MET A 137 7.37 10.48 4.41
C MET A 137 8.72 10.83 5.01
N THR A 138 8.87 10.59 6.31
CA THR A 138 10.09 10.95 7.06
C THR A 138 10.70 9.75 7.75
N LYS A 139 12.04 9.62 7.69
CA LYS A 139 12.80 8.56 8.36
C LYS A 139 14.19 9.09 8.75
N GLY A 140 14.56 9.03 10.03
CA GLY A 140 15.91 9.36 10.48
C GLY A 140 16.40 10.77 10.10
N GLY A 141 15.49 11.74 9.94
CA GLY A 141 15.81 13.09 9.49
C GLY A 141 15.75 13.30 7.97
N GLU A 142 15.62 12.24 7.19
CA GLU A 142 15.33 12.32 5.77
C GLU A 142 13.85 12.62 5.53
N VAL A 143 13.58 13.37 4.47
CA VAL A 143 12.22 13.72 4.01
C VAL A 143 12.08 13.35 2.53
N ARG A 144 10.99 12.70 2.20
CA ARG A 144 10.56 12.47 0.82
C ARG A 144 9.19 13.10 0.63
N SER A 145 9.02 13.89 -0.43
CA SER A 145 7.77 14.59 -0.74
C SER A 145 7.01 13.86 -1.84
N ALA A 146 5.74 13.56 -1.59
CA ALA A 146 4.87 13.00 -2.63
C ALA A 146 4.55 14.06 -3.67
N GLU A 147 4.63 13.68 -4.95
CA GLU A 147 4.30 14.50 -6.11
C GLU A 147 3.63 13.63 -7.18
N GLU A 148 2.94 14.27 -8.14
CA GLU A 148 2.25 13.58 -9.23
C GLU A 148 3.21 12.93 -10.24
N CYS A 149 4.48 13.32 -10.27
CA CYS A 149 5.52 12.70 -11.09
C CYS A 149 6.65 12.15 -10.23
N TRP A 150 7.28 11.08 -10.71
CA TRP A 150 8.40 10.49 -9.99
C TRP A 150 9.71 11.24 -10.27
N VAL A 151 10.35 11.66 -9.22
CA VAL A 151 11.72 12.19 -9.21
C VAL A 151 12.44 11.51 -8.06
N ASP A 152 13.34 10.58 -8.37
CA ASP A 152 13.92 9.68 -7.37
C ASP A 152 14.56 10.41 -6.19
N GLU A 153 15.16 11.59 -6.43
CA GLU A 153 15.76 12.43 -5.39
C GLU A 153 14.73 13.08 -4.45
N ILE A 154 13.50 13.24 -4.91
CA ILE A 154 12.42 13.94 -4.19
C ILE A 154 11.48 12.93 -3.51
N ASN A 155 11.02 11.92 -4.28
CA ASN A 155 9.99 10.98 -3.84
C ASN A 155 10.39 9.51 -3.89
N GLY A 156 11.61 9.19 -4.32
CA GLY A 156 12.12 7.83 -4.30
C GLY A 156 12.22 7.28 -2.87
N LEU A 157 11.62 6.13 -2.63
CA LEU A 157 11.64 5.41 -1.36
C LEU A 157 12.24 4.02 -1.55
N VAL A 158 13.06 3.62 -0.61
CA VAL A 158 13.58 2.25 -0.55
C VAL A 158 13.06 1.62 0.73
N SER A 159 12.41 0.47 0.60
CA SER A 159 12.02 -0.33 1.76
C SER A 159 13.26 -0.97 2.39
N ASP A 160 13.25 -1.13 3.71
CA ASP A 160 14.28 -1.91 4.37
C ASP A 160 14.26 -3.33 3.80
N ASN A 161 15.44 -3.90 3.58
CA ASN A 161 15.56 -5.30 3.23
C ASN A 161 14.86 -6.11 4.31
N VAL A 162 13.87 -6.86 3.89
CA VAL A 162 13.22 -7.82 4.78
C VAL A 162 14.10 -9.05 4.80
N PRO A 163 14.45 -9.56 5.98
CA PRO A 163 15.28 -10.74 6.09
C PRO A 163 14.65 -11.98 5.47
#